data_852438091abd9459b7318cccc23f13b1
#
_entry.id   852438091abd9459b7318cccc23f13b1
#
_cell.length_a   1.000
_cell.length_b   1.000
_cell.length_c   1.000
_cell.angle_alpha   90.00
_cell.angle_beta   90.00
_cell.angle_gamma   90.00
#
_symmetry.space_group_name_H-M   'P 1'
#
loop_
_entity.id
_entity.type
_entity.pdbx_description
1 polymer ?
#
loop_
_entity_poly.entity_id
_entity_poly.type
_entity_poly.pdbx_seq_one_letter_code
_entity_poly.pdbx_strand_id
1 'polypeptide(L)'
;MQTILTGFHAIEEAAKNAKEATPAAEFTIFYDAPGPRIKKILQLAQSKKLATVQTEKQKLDNLVKNLPPLLQNHRGLVLVYNLSEKHHSLETFLTEASQNAGTGKKLTVALLSNIIDPHNVGAILRSADQFSVDAVIVSEHKSAGDYATIAKISSGANQFVPLIKVKNLNRAVETLKAEDFWFYGADLDGVPLPEVSFAERSCIVLGSEGKGIAESLKNKMDTIVTIPTSGNVDSLNVSNAAAIIFYERATKR
;
A
#
# COMPACT_ATOMS: atom_id res chain seq x y z
N MET A 1 -15.78 -11.00 3.03
CA MET A 1 -16.44 -10.08 2.08
C MET A 1 -15.92 -10.39 0.69
N GLN A 2 -16.81 -10.50 -0.30
CA GLN A 2 -16.39 -10.79 -1.67
C GLN A 2 -15.77 -9.53 -2.30
N THR A 3 -14.56 -9.63 -2.79
CA THR A 3 -13.80 -8.54 -3.40
C THR A 3 -13.59 -8.83 -4.88
N ILE A 4 -13.70 -7.79 -5.71
CA ILE A 4 -13.47 -7.88 -7.15
C ILE A 4 -12.21 -7.11 -7.50
N LEU A 5 -11.23 -7.79 -8.12
CA LEU A 5 -10.02 -7.17 -8.63
C LEU A 5 -10.01 -7.12 -10.15
N THR A 6 -9.52 -5.99 -10.68
CA THR A 6 -9.21 -5.80 -12.08
C THR A 6 -7.76 -5.35 -12.24
N GLY A 7 -7.17 -5.60 -13.41
CA GLY A 7 -5.78 -5.26 -13.70
C GLY A 7 -4.85 -6.46 -13.56
N PHE A 8 -4.06 -6.66 -14.62
CA PHE A 8 -3.22 -7.87 -14.79
C PHE A 8 -2.22 -8.07 -13.65
N HIS A 9 -1.53 -7.01 -13.22
CA HIS A 9 -0.53 -7.11 -12.15
C HIS A 9 -1.17 -7.48 -10.80
N ALA A 10 -2.26 -6.80 -10.43
CA ALA A 10 -2.95 -7.08 -9.17
C ALA A 10 -3.46 -8.52 -9.13
N ILE A 11 -4.03 -9.03 -10.24
CA ILE A 11 -4.51 -10.42 -10.33
C ILE A 11 -3.35 -11.42 -10.35
N GLU A 12 -2.26 -11.12 -11.06
CA GLU A 12 -1.06 -11.98 -11.09
C GLU A 12 -0.47 -12.13 -9.69
N GLU A 13 -0.31 -11.02 -8.94
CA GLU A 13 0.20 -11.06 -7.57
C GLU A 13 -0.78 -11.77 -6.61
N ALA A 14 -2.09 -11.53 -6.74
CA ALA A 14 -3.08 -12.26 -5.97
C ALA A 14 -2.99 -13.77 -6.21
N ALA A 15 -2.81 -14.20 -7.47
CA ALA A 15 -2.63 -15.61 -7.80
C ALA A 15 -1.32 -16.19 -7.27
N LYS A 16 -0.20 -15.44 -7.27
CA LYS A 16 1.08 -15.86 -6.68
C LYS A 16 0.96 -16.10 -5.19
N ASN A 17 0.20 -15.25 -4.49
CA ASN A 17 0.06 -15.30 -3.03
C ASN A 17 -1.08 -16.22 -2.55
N ALA A 18 -1.97 -16.64 -3.44
CA ALA A 18 -3.02 -17.61 -3.11
C ALA A 18 -2.41 -18.95 -2.68
N LYS A 19 -3.05 -19.60 -1.70
CA LYS A 19 -2.70 -20.97 -1.32
C LYS A 19 -3.03 -21.93 -2.47
N GLU A 20 -2.25 -22.99 -2.61
CA GLU A 20 -2.56 -24.04 -3.58
C GLU A 20 -3.96 -24.64 -3.31
N ALA A 21 -4.73 -24.87 -4.37
CA ALA A 21 -6.08 -25.42 -4.30
C ALA A 21 -7.07 -24.61 -3.43
N THR A 22 -6.90 -23.27 -3.35
CA THR A 22 -7.90 -22.41 -2.71
C THR A 22 -9.28 -22.68 -3.33
N PRO A 23 -10.35 -22.87 -2.52
CA PRO A 23 -11.68 -23.20 -3.03
C PRO A 23 -12.21 -22.16 -4.03
N ALA A 24 -12.93 -22.61 -5.07
CA ALA A 24 -13.50 -21.72 -6.09
C ALA A 24 -14.44 -20.65 -5.51
N ALA A 25 -15.16 -20.96 -4.41
CA ALA A 25 -15.97 -19.98 -3.69
C ALA A 25 -15.16 -18.85 -3.06
N GLU A 26 -13.86 -19.08 -2.81
CA GLU A 26 -12.96 -18.11 -2.20
C GLU A 26 -12.05 -17.41 -3.21
N PHE A 27 -11.78 -18.01 -4.37
CA PHE A 27 -10.87 -17.44 -5.37
C PHE A 27 -11.20 -17.97 -6.76
N THR A 28 -11.73 -17.13 -7.64
CA THR A 28 -12.04 -17.49 -9.02
C THR A 28 -11.64 -16.40 -10.00
N ILE A 29 -10.85 -16.77 -11.00
CA ILE A 29 -10.46 -15.89 -12.12
C ILE A 29 -11.43 -16.09 -13.27
N PHE A 30 -12.16 -15.04 -13.65
CA PHE A 30 -13.01 -14.98 -14.82
C PHE A 30 -12.27 -14.31 -15.98
N TYR A 31 -12.38 -14.87 -17.19
CA TYR A 31 -11.74 -14.32 -18.39
C TYR A 31 -12.58 -14.55 -19.64
N ASP A 32 -12.41 -13.69 -20.66
CA ASP A 32 -13.06 -13.85 -21.97
C ASP A 32 -12.11 -14.45 -23.01
N ALA A 33 -11.44 -13.64 -23.81
CA ALA A 33 -10.52 -14.06 -24.86
C ALA A 33 -9.06 -13.99 -24.34
N PRO A 34 -8.36 -15.14 -24.17
CA PRO A 34 -7.05 -15.16 -23.52
C PRO A 34 -5.93 -14.69 -24.44
N GLY A 35 -5.60 -13.40 -24.42
CA GLY A 35 -4.37 -12.87 -25.00
C GLY A 35 -3.11 -13.33 -24.23
N PRO A 36 -1.89 -13.00 -24.70
CA PRO A 36 -0.64 -13.51 -24.14
C PRO A 36 -0.48 -13.27 -22.63
N ARG A 37 -0.90 -12.10 -22.16
CA ARG A 37 -0.81 -11.73 -20.74
C ARG A 37 -1.79 -12.55 -19.88
N ILE A 38 -3.01 -12.74 -20.36
CA ILE A 38 -4.02 -13.56 -19.68
C ILE A 38 -3.56 -15.03 -19.62
N LYS A 39 -3.03 -15.58 -20.75
CA LYS A 39 -2.50 -16.95 -20.79
C LYS A 39 -1.45 -17.19 -19.71
N LYS A 40 -0.52 -16.25 -19.51
CA LYS A 40 0.49 -16.35 -18.44
C LYS A 40 -0.14 -16.45 -17.05
N ILE A 41 -1.16 -15.64 -16.76
CA ILE A 41 -1.88 -15.66 -15.47
C ILE A 41 -2.65 -16.97 -15.31
N LEU A 42 -3.27 -17.48 -16.36
CA LEU A 42 -3.99 -18.75 -16.34
C LEU A 42 -3.04 -19.94 -16.12
N GLN A 43 -1.85 -19.95 -16.71
CA GLN A 43 -0.81 -20.94 -16.43
C GLN A 43 -0.40 -20.95 -14.97
N LEU A 44 -0.20 -19.76 -14.38
CA LEU A 44 0.07 -19.61 -12.94
C LEU A 44 -1.09 -20.13 -12.09
N ALA A 45 -2.33 -19.78 -12.44
CA ALA A 45 -3.52 -20.28 -11.75
C ALA A 45 -3.61 -21.82 -11.82
N GLN A 46 -3.35 -22.39 -12.99
CA GLN A 46 -3.34 -23.83 -13.19
C GLN A 46 -2.26 -24.52 -12.35
N SER A 47 -1.04 -23.99 -12.30
CA SER A 47 0.05 -24.56 -11.50
C SER A 47 -0.28 -24.59 -10.01
N LYS A 48 -1.12 -23.66 -9.53
CA LYS A 48 -1.61 -23.59 -8.15
C LYS A 48 -2.99 -24.19 -7.93
N LYS A 49 -3.57 -24.85 -8.94
CA LYS A 49 -4.90 -25.45 -8.89
C LYS A 49 -6.00 -24.46 -8.48
N LEU A 50 -5.87 -23.18 -8.89
CA LEU A 50 -6.86 -22.14 -8.66
C LEU A 50 -7.97 -22.20 -9.70
N ALA A 51 -9.18 -21.85 -9.29
CA ALA A 51 -10.35 -21.87 -10.18
C ALA A 51 -10.25 -20.79 -11.26
N THR A 52 -10.47 -21.20 -12.52
CA THR A 52 -10.56 -20.30 -13.68
C THR A 52 -11.83 -20.60 -14.47
N VAL A 53 -12.54 -19.56 -14.91
CA VAL A 53 -13.80 -19.69 -15.65
C VAL A 53 -13.73 -18.81 -16.90
N GLN A 54 -13.79 -19.46 -18.06
CA GLN A 54 -13.98 -18.72 -19.32
C GLN A 54 -15.42 -18.27 -19.44
N THR A 55 -15.65 -17.03 -19.85
CA THR A 55 -16.98 -16.46 -19.95
C THR A 55 -17.05 -15.39 -21.05
N GLU A 56 -18.24 -14.92 -21.37
CA GLU A 56 -18.45 -13.83 -22.32
C GLU A 56 -18.07 -12.47 -21.67
N LYS A 57 -17.63 -11.51 -22.51
CA LYS A 57 -17.31 -10.15 -22.09
C LYS A 57 -18.44 -9.49 -21.30
N GLN A 58 -19.70 -9.70 -21.73
CA GLN A 58 -20.87 -9.13 -21.04
C GLN A 58 -20.99 -9.57 -19.57
N LYS A 59 -20.59 -10.80 -19.26
CA LYS A 59 -20.56 -11.27 -17.86
C LYS A 59 -19.46 -10.58 -17.06
N LEU A 60 -18.29 -10.31 -17.65
CA LEU A 60 -17.23 -9.55 -17.02
C LEU A 60 -17.67 -8.09 -16.77
N ASP A 61 -18.30 -7.45 -17.78
CA ASP A 61 -18.86 -6.10 -17.64
C ASP A 61 -19.88 -6.04 -16.48
N ASN A 62 -20.73 -7.07 -16.35
CA ASN A 62 -21.70 -7.15 -15.24
C ASN A 62 -21.05 -7.32 -13.86
N LEU A 63 -19.94 -8.07 -13.77
CA LEU A 63 -19.20 -8.20 -12.50
C LEU A 63 -18.65 -6.87 -12.03
N VAL A 64 -18.20 -6.01 -12.92
CA VAL A 64 -17.52 -4.75 -12.56
C VAL A 64 -18.41 -3.51 -12.61
N LYS A 65 -19.68 -3.62 -13.07
CA LYS A 65 -20.58 -2.47 -13.34
C LYS A 65 -20.80 -1.52 -12.17
N ASN A 66 -20.77 -2.04 -10.94
CA ASN A 66 -20.99 -1.27 -9.69
C ASN A 66 -19.68 -0.77 -9.08
N LEU A 67 -18.53 -1.06 -9.71
CA LEU A 67 -17.23 -0.59 -9.22
C LEU A 67 -16.96 0.85 -9.71
N PRO A 68 -16.04 1.57 -9.05
CA PRO A 68 -15.55 2.85 -9.54
C PRO A 68 -15.08 2.76 -11.00
N PRO A 69 -15.22 3.83 -11.82
CA PRO A 69 -14.90 3.81 -13.26
C PRO A 69 -13.49 3.25 -13.58
N LEU A 70 -12.52 3.56 -12.73
CA LEU A 70 -11.15 3.04 -12.85
C LEU A 70 -11.12 1.50 -12.85
N LEU A 71 -11.94 0.84 -12.04
CA LEU A 71 -11.97 -0.61 -11.88
C LEU A 71 -12.84 -1.30 -12.94
N GLN A 72 -13.72 -0.60 -13.64
CA GLN A 72 -14.57 -1.17 -14.69
C GLN A 72 -13.77 -1.62 -15.93
N ASN A 73 -12.59 -1.02 -16.18
CA ASN A 73 -11.73 -1.45 -17.28
C ASN A 73 -11.00 -2.74 -16.91
N HIS A 74 -11.67 -3.90 -17.11
CA HIS A 74 -11.17 -5.23 -16.76
C HIS A 74 -10.21 -5.84 -17.79
N ARG A 75 -10.15 -5.32 -19.01
CA ARG A 75 -9.27 -5.84 -20.10
C ARG A 75 -9.38 -7.35 -20.34
N GLY A 76 -10.58 -7.92 -20.21
CA GLY A 76 -10.84 -9.34 -20.42
C GLY A 76 -10.49 -10.25 -19.23
N LEU A 77 -10.18 -9.72 -18.05
CA LEU A 77 -9.81 -10.50 -16.88
C LEU A 77 -10.36 -9.87 -15.59
N VAL A 78 -11.02 -10.67 -14.75
CA VAL A 78 -11.57 -10.27 -13.44
C VAL A 78 -11.28 -11.37 -12.43
N LEU A 79 -10.77 -11.01 -11.28
CA LEU A 79 -10.68 -11.91 -10.13
C LEU A 79 -11.80 -11.58 -9.15
N VAL A 80 -12.54 -12.59 -8.76
CA VAL A 80 -13.49 -12.55 -7.64
C VAL A 80 -12.93 -13.41 -6.54
N TYR A 81 -12.71 -12.83 -5.36
CA TYR A 81 -12.13 -13.58 -4.24
C TYR A 81 -12.66 -13.08 -2.90
N ASN A 82 -12.68 -13.98 -1.95
CA ASN A 82 -12.96 -13.62 -0.56
C ASN A 82 -11.64 -13.20 0.08
N LEU A 83 -11.52 -11.91 0.33
CA LEU A 83 -10.53 -11.47 1.28
C LEU A 83 -10.89 -12.07 2.64
N SER A 84 -10.11 -13.03 3.13
CA SER A 84 -9.80 -12.95 4.54
C SER A 84 -8.97 -11.66 4.66
N GLU A 85 -9.64 -10.54 4.92
CA GLU A 85 -8.93 -9.35 5.36
C GLU A 85 -8.15 -9.83 6.59
N LYS A 86 -6.86 -10.11 6.42
CA LYS A 86 -5.96 -9.94 7.54
C LYS A 86 -6.00 -8.44 7.76
N HIS A 87 -6.98 -7.99 8.57
CA HIS A 87 -6.94 -6.67 9.16
C HIS A 87 -5.67 -6.69 9.99
N HIS A 88 -4.57 -6.26 9.39
CA HIS A 88 -3.38 -6.00 10.17
C HIS A 88 -3.73 -4.83 11.06
N SER A 89 -4.11 -5.12 12.30
CA SER A 89 -4.15 -4.07 13.30
C SER A 89 -2.72 -3.61 13.57
N LEU A 90 -2.56 -2.39 14.05
CA LEU A 90 -1.24 -1.90 14.42
C LEU A 90 -0.58 -2.81 15.47
N GLU A 91 -1.38 -3.29 16.42
CA GLU A 91 -0.94 -4.19 17.48
C GLU A 91 -0.46 -5.54 16.92
N THR A 92 -1.21 -6.13 15.99
CA THR A 92 -0.82 -7.39 15.34
C THR A 92 0.49 -7.21 14.56
N PHE A 93 0.61 -6.12 13.78
CA PHE A 93 1.83 -5.79 13.05
C PHE A 93 3.04 -5.67 13.99
N LEU A 94 2.91 -4.93 15.09
CA LEU A 94 3.98 -4.74 16.07
C LEU A 94 4.37 -6.05 16.74
N THR A 95 3.41 -6.90 17.08
CA THR A 95 3.67 -8.22 17.65
C THR A 95 4.44 -9.11 16.69
N GLU A 96 4.00 -9.19 15.43
CA GLU A 96 4.68 -9.98 14.38
C GLU A 96 6.08 -9.43 14.08
N ALA A 97 6.22 -8.10 14.02
CA ALA A 97 7.50 -7.43 13.82
C ALA A 97 8.49 -7.71 14.96
N SER A 98 8.01 -7.72 16.21
CA SER A 98 8.83 -8.03 17.39
C SER A 98 9.25 -9.51 17.43
N GLN A 99 8.38 -10.43 17.04
CA GLN A 99 8.67 -11.87 16.98
C GLN A 99 9.67 -12.22 15.87
N ASN A 100 9.62 -11.51 14.74
CA ASN A 100 10.52 -11.71 13.60
C ASN A 100 11.81 -10.89 13.69
N ALA A 101 11.88 -9.95 14.61
CA ALA A 101 13.06 -9.16 14.90
C ALA A 101 14.00 -9.97 15.80
N GLY A 102 14.87 -10.79 15.19
CA GLY A 102 16.16 -11.00 15.84
C GLY A 102 16.74 -9.61 16.16
N THR A 103 17.41 -9.46 17.30
CA THR A 103 18.00 -8.20 17.78
C THR A 103 18.70 -7.45 16.63
N GLY A 104 18.16 -6.31 16.21
CA GLY A 104 18.75 -5.44 15.20
C GLY A 104 18.02 -5.33 13.86
N LYS A 105 16.80 -5.87 13.68
CA LYS A 105 16.05 -5.63 12.43
C LYS A 105 15.54 -4.19 12.38
N LYS A 106 16.00 -3.45 11.37
CA LYS A 106 15.51 -2.11 11.07
C LYS A 106 14.06 -2.19 10.61
N LEU A 107 13.19 -1.39 11.21
CA LEU A 107 11.78 -1.27 10.84
C LEU A 107 11.50 0.12 10.30
N THR A 108 10.77 0.18 9.20
CA THR A 108 10.33 1.45 8.61
C THR A 108 8.83 1.39 8.39
N VAL A 109 8.09 2.32 8.95
CA VAL A 109 6.67 2.50 8.69
C VAL A 109 6.42 3.87 8.08
N ALA A 110 5.39 3.98 7.23
CA ALA A 110 4.92 5.26 6.72
C ALA A 110 3.55 5.58 7.33
N LEU A 111 3.34 6.80 7.80
CA LEU A 111 2.08 7.28 8.33
C LEU A 111 1.56 8.41 7.44
N LEU A 112 0.35 8.24 6.90
CA LEU A 112 -0.24 9.16 5.93
C LEU A 112 -1.26 10.07 6.62
N SER A 113 -0.94 11.36 6.72
CA SER A 113 -1.78 12.38 7.33
C SER A 113 -2.63 13.08 6.27
N ASN A 114 -3.95 12.83 6.26
CA ASN A 114 -4.92 13.44 5.34
C ASN A 114 -4.65 13.19 3.84
N ILE A 115 -3.98 12.12 3.48
CA ILE A 115 -3.82 11.72 2.08
C ILE A 115 -5.03 10.86 1.71
N ILE A 116 -5.94 11.45 0.91
CA ILE A 116 -7.25 10.89 0.60
C ILE A 116 -7.27 10.26 -0.81
N ASP A 117 -6.47 10.77 -1.73
CA ASP A 117 -6.45 10.29 -3.10
C ASP A 117 -5.89 8.85 -3.19
N PRO A 118 -6.68 7.88 -3.68
CA PRO A 118 -6.23 6.50 -3.85
C PRO A 118 -5.05 6.35 -4.81
N HIS A 119 -4.86 7.28 -5.75
CA HIS A 119 -3.69 7.28 -6.62
C HIS A 119 -2.41 7.53 -5.85
N ASN A 120 -2.41 8.52 -4.96
CA ASN A 120 -1.26 8.80 -4.10
C ASN A 120 -0.99 7.64 -3.15
N VAL A 121 -2.01 7.09 -2.48
CA VAL A 121 -1.83 5.94 -1.57
C VAL A 121 -1.30 4.71 -2.32
N GLY A 122 -1.84 4.41 -3.50
CA GLY A 122 -1.37 3.28 -4.31
C GLY A 122 0.08 3.45 -4.80
N ALA A 123 0.46 4.66 -5.21
CA ALA A 123 1.83 4.98 -5.61
C ALA A 123 2.81 4.91 -4.42
N ILE A 124 2.40 5.40 -3.25
CA ILE A 124 3.18 5.30 -2.00
C ILE A 124 3.40 3.83 -1.62
N LEU A 125 2.35 2.99 -1.66
CA LEU A 125 2.47 1.56 -1.38
C LEU A 125 3.43 0.86 -2.34
N ARG A 126 3.40 1.23 -3.62
CA ARG A 126 4.33 0.67 -4.60
C ARG A 126 5.78 1.06 -4.31
N SER A 127 6.02 2.29 -3.92
CA SER A 127 7.36 2.75 -3.50
C SER A 127 7.77 2.11 -2.17
N ALA A 128 6.84 1.93 -1.25
CA ALA A 128 7.03 1.26 0.03
C ALA A 128 7.53 -0.19 -0.16
N ASP A 129 6.92 -0.95 -1.08
CA ASP A 129 7.37 -2.29 -1.45
C ASP A 129 8.79 -2.29 -2.00
N GLN A 130 9.11 -1.39 -2.93
CA GLN A 130 10.44 -1.32 -3.57
C GLN A 130 11.56 -0.95 -2.60
N PHE A 131 11.27 -0.17 -1.56
CA PHE A 131 12.25 0.35 -0.61
C PHE A 131 12.14 -0.26 0.79
N SER A 132 11.49 -1.44 0.89
CA SER A 132 11.39 -2.22 2.12
C SER A 132 10.80 -1.44 3.30
N VAL A 133 9.74 -0.69 3.06
CA VAL A 133 8.88 -0.13 4.10
C VAL A 133 7.98 -1.25 4.61
N ASP A 134 7.97 -1.49 5.91
CA ASP A 134 7.31 -2.66 6.52
C ASP A 134 5.79 -2.51 6.65
N ALA A 135 5.26 -1.28 6.73
CA ALA A 135 3.82 -1.02 6.74
C ALA A 135 3.49 0.42 6.34
N VAL A 136 2.27 0.64 5.84
CA VAL A 136 1.69 1.96 5.61
C VAL A 136 0.46 2.13 6.49
N ILE A 137 0.39 3.21 7.27
CA ILE A 137 -0.67 3.50 8.23
C ILE A 137 -1.52 4.67 7.72
N VAL A 138 -2.84 4.49 7.69
CA VAL A 138 -3.81 5.51 7.27
C VAL A 138 -4.95 5.65 8.26
N SER A 139 -5.63 6.80 8.25
CA SER A 139 -6.86 6.98 9.02
C SER A 139 -8.02 6.21 8.38
N GLU A 140 -8.78 5.44 9.16
CA GLU A 140 -9.97 4.73 8.70
C GLU A 140 -11.04 5.67 8.12
N HIS A 141 -11.25 6.85 8.72
CA HIS A 141 -12.26 7.83 8.29
C HIS A 141 -11.86 8.68 7.09
N LYS A 142 -10.57 8.71 6.76
CA LYS A 142 -9.99 9.52 5.67
C LYS A 142 -9.13 8.67 4.76
N SER A 143 -9.39 7.36 4.72
CA SER A 143 -8.62 6.45 3.87
C SER A 143 -9.05 6.58 2.41
N ALA A 144 -8.09 6.63 1.56
CA ALA A 144 -8.25 6.68 0.12
C ALA A 144 -8.88 5.40 -0.41
N GLY A 145 -10.16 5.47 -0.80
CA GLY A 145 -10.82 4.45 -1.60
C GLY A 145 -10.97 3.06 -0.95
N ASP A 146 -11.55 2.16 -1.73
CA ASP A 146 -11.64 0.76 -1.36
C ASP A 146 -10.33 0.01 -1.62
N TYR A 147 -10.21 -1.16 -1.02
CA TYR A 147 -9.05 -2.04 -1.17
C TYR A 147 -8.76 -2.39 -2.64
N ALA A 148 -9.81 -2.61 -3.45
CA ALA A 148 -9.66 -3.00 -4.85
C ALA A 148 -9.05 -1.88 -5.70
N THR A 149 -9.43 -0.63 -5.44
CA THR A 149 -8.84 0.55 -6.09
C THR A 149 -7.36 0.67 -5.74
N ILE A 150 -7.02 0.59 -4.46
CA ILE A 150 -5.62 0.65 -4.00
C ILE A 150 -4.81 -0.52 -4.57
N ALA A 151 -5.33 -1.74 -4.56
CA ALA A 151 -4.67 -2.92 -5.12
C ALA A 151 -4.34 -2.76 -6.60
N LYS A 152 -5.26 -2.20 -7.39
CA LYS A 152 -5.03 -1.93 -8.81
C LYS A 152 -3.97 -0.86 -9.03
N ILE A 153 -4.04 0.24 -8.30
CA ILE A 153 -3.10 1.37 -8.46
C ILE A 153 -1.71 0.98 -7.98
N SER A 154 -1.62 0.31 -6.84
CA SER A 154 -0.35 -0.16 -6.28
C SER A 154 0.27 -1.32 -7.08
N SER A 155 -0.40 -1.79 -8.14
CA SER A 155 0.02 -2.98 -8.93
C SER A 155 0.17 -4.24 -8.05
N GLY A 156 -0.61 -4.35 -6.99
CA GLY A 156 -0.59 -5.47 -6.06
C GLY A 156 0.37 -5.33 -4.88
N ALA A 157 1.11 -4.22 -4.75
CA ALA A 157 2.06 -4.00 -3.65
C ALA A 157 1.42 -4.08 -2.26
N ASN A 158 0.13 -3.76 -2.14
CA ASN A 158 -0.65 -3.91 -0.92
C ASN A 158 -0.79 -5.36 -0.39
N GLN A 159 -0.32 -6.34 -1.15
CA GLN A 159 -0.24 -7.74 -0.69
C GLN A 159 1.07 -8.04 0.05
N PHE A 160 2.10 -7.21 -0.16
CA PHE A 160 3.42 -7.33 0.45
C PHE A 160 3.62 -6.32 1.57
N VAL A 161 3.08 -5.11 1.40
CA VAL A 161 3.14 -4.03 2.39
C VAL A 161 1.76 -3.87 3.03
N PRO A 162 1.58 -4.22 4.31
CA PRO A 162 0.32 -4.04 5.02
C PRO A 162 -0.16 -2.59 4.99
N LEU A 163 -1.40 -2.37 4.56
CA LEU A 163 -2.09 -1.09 4.73
C LEU A 163 -2.93 -1.16 6.01
N ILE A 164 -2.42 -0.55 7.07
CA ILE A 164 -3.02 -0.57 8.41
C ILE A 164 -3.96 0.62 8.55
N LYS A 165 -5.24 0.34 8.78
CA LYS A 165 -6.26 1.37 9.03
C LYS A 165 -6.41 1.58 10.53
N VAL A 166 -6.28 2.83 10.99
CA VAL A 166 -6.43 3.20 12.39
C VAL A 166 -7.52 4.26 12.55
N LYS A 167 -8.27 4.19 13.65
CA LYS A 167 -9.32 5.19 13.96
C LYS A 167 -8.72 6.56 14.29
N ASN A 168 -7.55 6.58 14.90
CA ASN A 168 -6.90 7.80 15.37
C ASN A 168 -5.39 7.74 15.16
N LEU A 169 -4.87 8.61 14.28
CA LEU A 169 -3.44 8.69 13.97
C LEU A 169 -2.61 9.16 15.17
N ASN A 170 -3.15 10.05 16.02
CA ASN A 170 -2.42 10.49 17.22
C ASN A 170 -2.17 9.33 18.19
N ARG A 171 -3.16 8.45 18.36
CA ARG A 171 -3.00 7.25 19.19
C ARG A 171 -2.01 6.27 18.56
N ALA A 172 -2.04 6.12 17.23
CA ALA A 172 -1.05 5.29 16.53
C ALA A 172 0.37 5.80 16.73
N VAL A 173 0.58 7.14 16.72
CA VAL A 173 1.88 7.75 17.05
C VAL A 173 2.31 7.39 18.47
N GLU A 174 1.43 7.49 19.46
CA GLU A 174 1.75 7.14 20.85
C GLU A 174 2.10 5.65 20.99
N THR A 175 1.36 4.76 20.31
CA THR A 175 1.66 3.32 20.30
C THR A 175 3.02 3.05 19.67
N LEU A 176 3.36 3.69 18.55
CA LEU A 176 4.66 3.51 17.89
C LEU A 176 5.81 4.12 18.71
N LYS A 177 5.60 5.27 19.38
CA LYS A 177 6.61 5.85 20.27
C LYS A 177 6.92 4.93 21.46
N ALA A 178 5.93 4.24 21.99
CA ALA A 178 6.13 3.23 23.04
C ALA A 178 6.94 2.01 22.57
N GLU A 179 7.07 1.82 21.25
CA GLU A 179 7.87 0.79 20.59
C GLU A 179 9.17 1.35 19.99
N ASP A 180 9.67 2.47 20.52
CA ASP A 180 10.93 3.12 20.16
C ASP A 180 11.05 3.59 18.71
N PHE A 181 9.92 3.89 18.03
CA PHE A 181 9.97 4.52 16.73
C PHE A 181 10.31 6.00 16.82
N TRP A 182 11.28 6.43 16.01
CA TRP A 182 11.62 7.83 15.77
C TRP A 182 10.81 8.40 14.61
N PHE A 183 10.23 9.57 14.78
CA PHE A 183 9.29 10.16 13.84
C PHE A 183 9.94 11.25 12.98
N TYR A 184 9.93 11.03 11.67
CA TYR A 184 10.41 11.95 10.64
C TYR A 184 9.23 12.54 9.89
N GLY A 185 8.91 13.81 10.13
CA GLY A 185 7.85 14.52 9.42
C GLY A 185 8.38 15.16 8.13
N ALA A 186 7.81 14.83 6.98
CA ALA A 186 8.17 15.46 5.72
C ALA A 186 7.47 16.81 5.56
N ASP A 187 8.25 17.89 5.43
CA ASP A 187 7.75 19.26 5.26
C ASP A 187 8.69 20.03 4.33
N LEU A 188 8.30 21.27 3.96
CA LEU A 188 9.11 22.15 3.12
C LEU A 188 10.32 22.73 3.88
N ASP A 189 10.16 22.94 5.18
CA ASP A 189 11.20 23.46 6.06
C ASP A 189 11.63 22.36 7.05
N GLY A 190 12.91 22.03 7.06
CA GLY A 190 13.45 21.00 7.95
C GLY A 190 14.92 20.70 7.69
N VAL A 191 15.42 19.64 8.31
CA VAL A 191 16.76 19.14 8.05
C VAL A 191 16.82 18.58 6.61
N PRO A 192 17.80 18.99 5.79
CA PRO A 192 17.96 18.45 4.45
C PRO A 192 18.08 16.92 4.47
N LEU A 193 17.29 16.24 3.65
CA LEU A 193 17.22 14.78 3.63
C LEU A 193 18.60 14.08 3.52
N PRO A 194 19.59 14.58 2.75
CA PRO A 194 20.92 14.00 2.71
C PRO A 194 21.68 14.06 4.05
N GLU A 195 21.32 14.97 4.95
CA GLU A 195 21.95 15.14 6.27
C GLU A 195 21.28 14.31 7.38
N VAL A 196 20.13 13.69 7.06
CA VAL A 196 19.36 12.92 8.03
C VAL A 196 19.99 11.56 8.29
N SER A 197 20.24 11.24 9.56
CA SER A 197 20.53 9.88 10.01
C SER A 197 19.25 9.24 10.53
N PHE A 198 18.82 8.16 9.88
CA PHE A 198 17.59 7.47 10.26
C PHE A 198 17.82 6.48 11.40
N ALA A 199 16.96 6.50 12.40
CA ALA A 199 16.93 5.51 13.46
C ALA A 199 16.60 4.10 12.94
N GLU A 200 16.95 3.06 13.68
CA GLU A 200 16.64 1.67 13.29
C GLU A 200 15.13 1.45 13.15
N ARG A 201 14.34 1.99 14.08
CA ARG A 201 12.87 2.04 14.00
C ARG A 201 12.45 3.45 13.58
N SER A 202 12.04 3.60 12.33
CA SER A 202 11.69 4.89 11.73
C SER A 202 10.23 4.93 11.32
N CYS A 203 9.53 6.00 11.70
CA CYS A 203 8.20 6.33 11.19
C CYS A 203 8.28 7.58 10.31
N ILE A 204 8.05 7.43 9.02
CA ILE A 204 8.04 8.54 8.05
C ILE A 204 6.61 9.04 7.93
N VAL A 205 6.38 10.30 8.31
CA VAL A 205 5.06 10.93 8.30
C VAL A 205 4.94 11.86 7.11
N LEU A 206 3.95 11.60 6.27
CA LEU A 206 3.68 12.33 5.03
C LEU A 206 2.36 13.07 5.16
N GLY A 207 2.35 14.34 4.80
CA GLY A 207 1.17 15.20 4.79
C GLY A 207 0.48 15.30 3.43
N SER A 208 -0.76 15.79 3.41
CA SER A 208 -1.47 16.08 2.15
C SER A 208 -0.86 17.28 1.42
N GLU A 209 -1.03 17.30 0.09
CA GLU A 209 -0.67 18.44 -0.73
C GLU A 209 -1.42 19.70 -0.25
N GLY A 210 -0.72 20.81 -0.11
CA GLY A 210 -1.23 22.11 0.33
C GLY A 210 -1.43 22.28 1.85
N LYS A 211 -1.88 21.26 2.59
CA LYS A 211 -2.07 21.36 4.07
C LYS A 211 -0.94 20.76 4.87
N GLY A 212 -0.08 19.95 4.24
CA GLY A 212 1.00 19.27 4.94
C GLY A 212 0.52 18.27 5.99
N ILE A 213 1.35 18.06 6.99
CA ILE A 213 1.06 17.23 8.16
C ILE A 213 0.11 18.00 9.08
N ALA A 214 -0.94 17.31 9.58
CA ALA A 214 -1.85 17.91 10.55
C ALA A 214 -1.08 18.41 11.78
N GLU A 215 -1.41 19.62 12.26
CA GLU A 215 -0.69 20.29 13.37
C GLU A 215 -0.57 19.41 14.61
N SER A 216 -1.64 18.69 14.95
CA SER A 216 -1.64 17.76 16.10
C SER A 216 -0.67 16.59 15.96
N LEU A 217 -0.24 16.27 14.74
CA LEU A 217 0.79 15.26 14.47
C LEU A 217 2.16 15.92 14.35
N LYS A 218 2.25 17.10 13.70
CA LYS A 218 3.50 17.83 13.47
C LYS A 218 4.25 18.09 14.78
N ASN A 219 3.53 18.45 15.83
CA ASN A 219 4.09 18.69 17.17
C ASN A 219 4.62 17.42 17.87
N LYS A 220 4.39 16.23 17.31
CA LYS A 220 4.87 14.95 17.83
C LYS A 220 6.06 14.39 17.03
N MET A 221 6.49 15.08 15.97
CA MET A 221 7.64 14.67 15.18
C MET A 221 8.93 14.92 15.96
N ASP A 222 9.85 13.97 15.86
CA ASP A 222 11.17 14.09 16.50
C ASP A 222 12.15 14.84 15.58
N THR A 223 11.94 14.74 14.28
CA THR A 223 12.71 15.47 13.25
C THR A 223 11.78 15.87 12.11
N ILE A 224 11.85 17.12 11.68
CA ILE A 224 11.26 17.55 10.42
C ILE A 224 12.33 17.47 9.34
N VAL A 225 11.99 16.82 8.21
CA VAL A 225 12.92 16.60 7.10
C VAL A 225 12.40 17.28 5.84
N THR A 226 13.31 17.86 5.05
CA THR A 226 12.98 18.45 3.75
C THR A 226 13.78 17.82 2.63
N ILE A 227 13.15 17.71 1.46
CA ILE A 227 13.82 17.32 0.22
C ILE A 227 14.33 18.60 -0.43
N PRO A 228 15.64 18.82 -0.55
CA PRO A 228 16.17 20.00 -1.22
C PRO A 228 15.73 20.02 -2.69
N THR A 229 15.04 21.06 -3.09
CA THR A 229 14.57 21.27 -4.47
C THR A 229 14.95 22.67 -4.94
N SER A 230 15.12 22.84 -6.25
CA SER A 230 15.46 24.12 -6.90
C SER A 230 14.45 24.51 -7.99
N GLY A 231 13.28 23.86 -8.00
CA GLY A 231 12.24 24.10 -8.99
C GLY A 231 11.40 25.36 -8.69
N ASN A 232 10.58 25.77 -9.68
CA ASN A 232 9.68 26.91 -9.55
C ASN A 232 8.30 26.54 -8.95
N VAL A 233 8.03 25.26 -8.79
CA VAL A 233 6.79 24.75 -8.17
C VAL A 233 7.06 24.51 -6.68
N ASP A 234 6.13 24.95 -5.84
CA ASP A 234 6.32 25.02 -4.38
C ASP A 234 6.56 23.66 -3.71
N SER A 235 6.07 22.55 -4.29
CA SER A 235 6.19 21.24 -3.67
C SER A 235 6.17 20.10 -4.68
N LEU A 236 6.72 18.95 -4.28
CA LEU A 236 6.55 17.68 -4.99
C LEU A 236 5.17 17.08 -4.69
N ASN A 237 4.65 16.31 -5.65
CA ASN A 237 3.55 15.39 -5.34
C ASN A 237 3.97 14.46 -4.19
N VAL A 238 3.05 14.20 -3.26
CA VAL A 238 3.35 13.46 -2.03
C VAL A 238 3.86 12.04 -2.28
N SER A 239 3.42 11.37 -3.35
CA SER A 239 3.93 10.03 -3.68
C SER A 239 5.38 10.06 -4.21
N ASN A 240 5.76 11.14 -4.90
CA ASN A 240 7.15 11.35 -5.34
C ASN A 240 8.05 11.68 -4.14
N ALA A 241 7.59 12.53 -3.23
CA ALA A 241 8.30 12.84 -1.99
C ALA A 241 8.51 11.56 -1.15
N ALA A 242 7.46 10.74 -1.01
CA ALA A 242 7.53 9.46 -0.33
C ALA A 242 8.61 8.54 -0.94
N ALA A 243 8.63 8.41 -2.28
CA ALA A 243 9.60 7.56 -2.96
C ALA A 243 11.05 8.00 -2.71
N ILE A 244 11.31 9.32 -2.72
CA ILE A 244 12.64 9.88 -2.46
C ILE A 244 13.06 9.60 -1.00
N ILE A 245 12.18 9.85 -0.03
CA ILE A 245 12.49 9.63 1.39
C ILE A 245 12.70 8.14 1.69
N PHE A 246 11.88 7.26 1.13
CA PHE A 246 12.02 5.82 1.30
C PHE A 246 13.33 5.30 0.69
N TYR A 247 13.69 5.78 -0.51
CA TYR A 247 14.96 5.47 -1.15
C TYR A 247 16.15 5.88 -0.27
N GLU A 248 16.16 7.12 0.21
CA GLU A 248 17.23 7.64 1.08
C GLU A 248 17.34 6.81 2.37
N ARG A 249 16.20 6.49 3.00
CA ARG A 249 16.15 5.63 4.19
C ARG A 249 16.67 4.22 3.90
N ALA A 250 16.37 3.67 2.74
CA ALA A 250 16.81 2.32 2.36
C ALA A 250 18.32 2.25 2.04
N THR A 251 18.89 3.32 1.49
CA THR A 251 20.31 3.38 1.08
C THR A 251 21.26 3.72 2.21
N LYS A 252 20.81 4.46 3.21
CA LYS A 252 21.56 4.79 4.44
C LYS A 252 21.47 3.68 5.49
N ARG A 253 21.76 2.45 5.09
CA ARG A 253 21.72 1.28 5.98
C ARG A 253 22.98 1.15 6.83
#